data_a4eb4432a8e5370bf566a81286787773
#
_entry.id   a4eb4432a8e5370bf566a81286787773
#
_cell.length_a   1.000
_cell.length_b   1.000
_cell.length_c   1.000
_cell.angle_alpha   90.00
_cell.angle_beta   90.00
_cell.angle_gamma   90.00
#
_symmetry.space_group_name_H-M   'P 1'
#
loop_
_entity.id
_entity.type
_entity.pdbx_description
1 polymer ?
#
loop_
_entity_poly.entity_id
_entity_poly.type
_entity_poly.pdbx_seq_one_letter_code
_entity_poly.pdbx_strand_id
1 'polypeptide(L)'
;MTESTAPSGDGSAKGLVLVIEDERAIADLERMYLTREGFGVHVESDGRAGLAAARNLHPVAIVLDVGIPTIDGTEVCRILRADGDWTPILFVTARDEEIDRILGLELGADDYLTKPFSPRELVARVKAVHRRSSTDAASQERVYVVGRVTVDPARRRVSADGQPVDLTATEFELLEFLCRRPGRVFPREHLLSEVWGYAAAAGTRTVDVHVAQLRAKLGDASPIRTVRGVGYSADV
;
A
#
# COMPACT_ATOMS: atom_id res chain seq x y z
N MET A 1 6.09 -15.93 -50.68
CA MET A 1 4.99 -15.37 -49.90
C MET A 1 4.97 -16.12 -48.58
N THR A 2 5.62 -15.58 -47.55
CA THR A 2 5.61 -16.11 -46.19
C THR A 2 5.15 -14.97 -45.30
N GLU A 3 3.88 -15.03 -44.91
CA GLU A 3 3.29 -14.09 -43.94
C GLU A 3 3.91 -14.33 -42.56
N SER A 4 4.62 -13.33 -42.10
CA SER A 4 5.10 -13.24 -40.72
C SER A 4 3.96 -12.77 -39.85
N THR A 5 3.32 -13.68 -39.11
CA THR A 5 2.32 -13.35 -38.11
C THR A 5 3.03 -12.86 -36.86
N ALA A 6 3.07 -11.56 -36.66
CA ALA A 6 3.46 -10.96 -35.39
C ALA A 6 2.40 -11.29 -34.34
N PRO A 7 2.78 -11.66 -33.10
CA PRO A 7 1.80 -11.83 -32.03
C PRO A 7 1.35 -10.44 -31.56
N SER A 8 0.10 -10.11 -31.85
CA SER A 8 -0.61 -8.97 -31.26
C SER A 8 -0.90 -9.26 -29.79
N GLY A 9 0.03 -8.93 -28.93
CA GLY A 9 -0.14 -8.86 -27.48
C GLY A 9 -0.47 -7.43 -27.10
N ASP A 10 -1.74 -7.06 -27.10
CA ASP A 10 -2.26 -5.86 -26.44
C ASP A 10 -2.29 -6.13 -24.93
N GLY A 11 -1.13 -6.10 -24.32
CA GLY A 11 -0.92 -6.12 -22.87
C GLY A 11 -0.45 -4.73 -22.47
N SER A 12 -1.38 -3.80 -22.22
CA SER A 12 -1.06 -2.57 -21.52
C SER A 12 -0.23 -2.93 -20.29
N ALA A 13 1.04 -2.52 -20.25
CA ALA A 13 1.93 -2.79 -19.13
C ALA A 13 1.30 -2.17 -17.87
N LYS A 14 1.14 -2.97 -16.80
CA LYS A 14 0.53 -2.55 -15.53
C LYS A 14 1.35 -1.51 -14.76
N GLY A 15 2.42 -1.00 -15.36
CA GLY A 15 3.36 -0.07 -14.75
C GLY A 15 4.63 -0.77 -14.26
N LEU A 16 5.56 0.03 -13.75
CA LEU A 16 6.87 -0.42 -13.27
C LEU A 16 6.81 -0.66 -11.75
N VAL A 17 7.18 -1.84 -11.30
CA VAL A 17 7.45 -2.15 -9.90
C VAL A 17 8.95 -2.05 -9.65
N LEU A 18 9.35 -1.30 -8.62
CA LEU A 18 10.72 -1.26 -8.12
C LEU A 18 10.88 -2.31 -7.03
N VAL A 19 11.86 -3.20 -7.17
CA VAL A 19 12.26 -4.18 -6.16
C VAL A 19 13.61 -3.74 -5.59
N ILE A 20 13.71 -3.64 -4.27
CA ILE A 20 14.95 -3.30 -3.56
C ILE A 20 15.26 -4.46 -2.61
N GLU A 21 16.18 -5.34 -3.04
CA GLU A 21 16.48 -6.62 -2.40
C GLU A 21 17.93 -7.00 -2.70
N ASP A 22 18.74 -7.23 -1.68
CA ASP A 22 20.17 -7.55 -1.83
C ASP A 22 20.43 -9.05 -2.09
N GLU A 23 19.53 -9.92 -1.67
CA GLU A 23 19.60 -11.35 -1.97
C GLU A 23 19.16 -11.63 -3.43
N ARG A 24 20.13 -11.79 -4.31
CA ARG A 24 19.89 -11.99 -5.76
C ARG A 24 18.88 -13.09 -6.09
N ALA A 25 18.88 -14.19 -5.32
CA ALA A 25 17.95 -15.31 -5.56
C ALA A 25 16.49 -14.90 -5.28
N ILE A 26 16.28 -14.08 -4.25
CA ILE A 26 14.94 -13.55 -3.89
C ILE A 26 14.53 -12.51 -4.94
N ALA A 27 15.39 -11.56 -5.26
CA ALA A 27 15.13 -10.54 -6.28
C ALA A 27 14.77 -11.14 -7.64
N ASP A 28 15.49 -12.19 -8.08
CA ASP A 28 15.19 -12.91 -9.33
C ASP A 28 13.82 -13.62 -9.29
N LEU A 29 13.47 -14.20 -8.13
CA LEU A 29 12.17 -14.83 -7.91
C LEU A 29 11.04 -13.78 -7.98
N GLU A 30 11.18 -12.69 -7.27
CA GLU A 30 10.20 -11.57 -7.26
C GLU A 30 10.02 -11.00 -8.67
N ARG A 31 11.11 -10.69 -9.36
CA ARG A 31 11.10 -10.21 -10.74
C ARG A 31 10.36 -11.17 -11.66
N MET A 32 10.67 -12.47 -11.58
CA MET A 32 10.05 -13.49 -12.43
C MET A 32 8.53 -13.53 -12.27
N TYR A 33 8.05 -13.53 -11.03
CA TYR A 33 6.61 -13.62 -10.77
C TYR A 33 5.86 -12.32 -11.09
N LEU A 34 6.43 -11.16 -10.78
CA LEU A 34 5.83 -9.87 -11.11
C LEU A 34 5.77 -9.64 -12.64
N THR A 35 6.84 -10.02 -13.36
CA THR A 35 6.85 -9.92 -14.82
C THR A 35 5.81 -10.84 -15.48
N ARG A 36 5.59 -12.06 -14.96
CA ARG A 36 4.52 -12.96 -15.43
C ARG A 36 3.13 -12.36 -15.28
N GLU A 37 2.95 -11.47 -14.33
CA GLU A 37 1.69 -10.77 -14.07
C GLU A 37 1.51 -9.48 -14.89
N GLY A 38 2.48 -9.17 -15.76
CA GLY A 38 2.43 -8.04 -16.69
C GLY A 38 2.98 -6.73 -16.12
N PHE A 39 3.72 -6.76 -15.01
CA PHE A 39 4.46 -5.60 -14.52
C PHE A 39 5.83 -5.50 -15.21
N GLY A 40 6.28 -4.27 -15.50
CA GLY A 40 7.70 -4.00 -15.66
C GLY A 40 8.39 -4.11 -14.29
N VAL A 41 9.62 -4.60 -14.23
CA VAL A 41 10.34 -4.73 -12.94
C VAL A 41 11.74 -4.17 -13.07
N HIS A 42 12.08 -3.23 -12.19
CA HIS A 42 13.45 -2.75 -11.98
C HIS A 42 13.94 -3.25 -10.62
N VAL A 43 15.19 -3.71 -10.55
CA VAL A 43 15.77 -4.27 -9.33
C VAL A 43 16.99 -3.47 -8.94
N GLU A 44 17.05 -3.09 -7.66
CA GLU A 44 18.23 -2.51 -7.02
C GLU A 44 18.63 -3.36 -5.81
N SER A 45 19.93 -3.41 -5.49
CA SER A 45 20.46 -4.26 -4.45
C SER A 45 20.86 -3.53 -3.17
N ASP A 46 20.63 -2.23 -3.11
CA ASP A 46 20.92 -1.42 -1.93
C ASP A 46 19.97 -0.22 -1.80
N GLY A 47 19.81 0.28 -0.58
CA GLY A 47 18.84 1.34 -0.28
C GLY A 47 19.15 2.67 -0.94
N ARG A 48 20.40 3.02 -1.17
CA ARG A 48 20.79 4.28 -1.82
C ARG A 48 20.43 4.26 -3.31
N ALA A 49 20.76 3.17 -4.00
CA ALA A 49 20.40 2.98 -5.40
C ALA A 49 18.88 2.88 -5.54
N GLY A 50 18.22 2.15 -4.66
CA GLY A 50 16.76 2.04 -4.61
C GLY A 50 16.06 3.40 -4.44
N LEU A 51 16.53 4.24 -3.51
CA LEU A 51 15.98 5.59 -3.33
C LEU A 51 16.16 6.47 -4.58
N ALA A 52 17.33 6.39 -5.23
CA ALA A 52 17.56 7.10 -6.47
C ALA A 52 16.65 6.58 -7.62
N ALA A 53 16.48 5.27 -7.72
CA ALA A 53 15.59 4.64 -8.69
C ALA A 53 14.13 5.03 -8.46
N ALA A 54 13.63 5.04 -7.22
CA ALA A 54 12.28 5.48 -6.88
C ALA A 54 11.99 6.90 -7.39
N ARG A 55 12.90 7.84 -7.11
CA ARG A 55 12.77 9.24 -7.54
C ARG A 55 12.80 9.43 -9.06
N ASN A 56 13.57 8.61 -9.77
CA ASN A 56 13.75 8.77 -11.22
C ASN A 56 12.75 8.01 -12.06
N LEU A 57 12.31 6.83 -11.61
CA LEU A 57 11.50 5.91 -12.39
C LEU A 57 10.00 6.02 -12.10
N HIS A 58 9.62 6.68 -11.00
CA HIS A 58 8.24 6.84 -10.56
C HIS A 58 7.45 5.52 -10.62
N PRO A 59 7.87 4.48 -9.86
CA PRO A 59 7.25 3.17 -9.93
C PRO A 59 5.80 3.22 -9.41
N VAL A 60 4.96 2.28 -9.87
CA VAL A 60 3.58 2.15 -9.38
C VAL A 60 3.49 1.46 -8.02
N ALA A 61 4.53 0.76 -7.61
CA ALA A 61 4.71 0.16 -6.29
C ALA A 61 6.20 -0.14 -6.04
N ILE A 62 6.60 -0.18 -4.77
CA ILE A 62 7.94 -0.56 -4.32
C ILE A 62 7.81 -1.80 -3.45
N VAL A 63 8.56 -2.86 -3.80
CA VAL A 63 8.82 -4.02 -2.94
C VAL A 63 10.17 -3.78 -2.29
N LEU A 64 10.22 -3.73 -0.97
CA LEU A 64 11.36 -3.20 -0.23
C LEU A 64 11.73 -4.13 0.92
N ASP A 65 12.92 -4.76 0.84
CA ASP A 65 13.47 -5.44 2.01
C ASP A 65 13.93 -4.42 3.05
N VAL A 66 13.72 -4.75 4.29
CA VAL A 66 14.17 -3.95 5.44
C VAL A 66 15.69 -4.08 5.62
N GLY A 67 16.23 -5.29 5.43
CA GLY A 67 17.62 -5.63 5.76
C GLY A 67 18.66 -5.32 4.69
N ILE A 68 18.45 -4.31 3.83
CA ILE A 68 19.34 -3.97 2.72
C ILE A 68 20.55 -3.12 3.14
N PRO A 69 21.67 -3.18 2.40
CA PRO A 69 22.87 -2.41 2.69
C PRO A 69 22.73 -0.93 2.36
N THR A 70 23.66 -0.12 2.80
CA THR A 70 23.86 1.34 2.67
C THR A 70 22.87 2.19 3.46
N ILE A 71 21.60 2.09 3.16
CA ILE A 71 20.47 2.69 3.88
C ILE A 71 19.45 1.57 4.04
N ASP A 72 19.03 1.28 5.27
CA ASP A 72 18.02 0.24 5.50
C ASP A 72 16.64 0.60 4.91
N GLY A 73 15.80 -0.41 4.69
CA GLY A 73 14.51 -0.20 4.03
C GLY A 73 13.57 0.72 4.81
N THR A 74 13.65 0.72 6.14
CA THR A 74 12.82 1.61 6.97
C THR A 74 13.20 3.07 6.77
N GLU A 75 14.48 3.35 6.67
CA GLU A 75 14.99 4.70 6.40
C GLU A 75 14.67 5.14 4.95
N VAL A 76 14.74 4.23 3.96
CA VAL A 76 14.29 4.50 2.57
C VAL A 76 12.81 4.93 2.58
N CYS A 77 11.94 4.18 3.27
CA CYS A 77 10.53 4.52 3.41
C CYS A 77 10.36 5.91 4.04
N ARG A 78 11.03 6.17 5.16
CA ARG A 78 10.96 7.45 5.87
C ARG A 78 11.38 8.63 5.00
N ILE A 79 12.45 8.49 4.21
CA ILE A 79 12.93 9.54 3.30
C ILE A 79 11.90 9.80 2.19
N LEU A 80 11.36 8.75 1.55
CA LEU A 80 10.34 8.91 0.51
C LEU A 80 9.11 9.65 1.04
N ARG A 81 8.62 9.30 2.22
CA ARG A 81 7.47 9.98 2.84
C ARG A 81 7.78 11.43 3.22
N ALA A 82 8.99 11.72 3.71
CA ALA A 82 9.44 13.08 4.00
C ALA A 82 9.56 13.94 2.72
N ASP A 83 9.90 13.34 1.58
CA ASP A 83 9.91 13.98 0.27
C ASP A 83 8.50 14.20 -0.33
N GLY A 84 7.45 13.70 0.33
CA GLY A 84 6.08 13.73 -0.20
C GLY A 84 5.80 12.66 -1.26
N ASP A 85 6.65 11.66 -1.39
CA ASP A 85 6.43 10.51 -2.28
C ASP A 85 5.54 9.48 -1.58
N TRP A 86 4.31 9.32 -2.07
CA TRP A 86 3.29 8.41 -1.56
C TRP A 86 3.17 7.13 -2.42
N THR A 87 4.19 6.82 -3.22
CA THR A 87 4.27 5.54 -3.93
C THR A 87 4.02 4.39 -2.95
N PRO A 88 3.11 3.45 -3.26
CA PRO A 88 2.81 2.33 -2.38
C PRO A 88 4.05 1.48 -2.09
N ILE A 89 4.29 1.19 -0.80
CA ILE A 89 5.44 0.39 -0.33
C ILE A 89 4.92 -0.89 0.32
N LEU A 90 5.37 -2.03 -0.19
CA LEU A 90 5.25 -3.34 0.42
C LEU A 90 6.60 -3.73 1.03
N PHE A 91 6.69 -3.79 2.36
CA PHE A 91 7.86 -4.34 3.00
C PHE A 91 7.92 -5.86 2.85
N VAL A 92 9.13 -6.37 2.55
CA VAL A 92 9.45 -7.80 2.59
C VAL A 92 10.59 -7.97 3.60
N THR A 93 10.41 -8.77 4.64
CA THR A 93 11.39 -8.83 5.73
C THR A 93 11.48 -10.22 6.37
N ALA A 94 12.68 -10.60 6.80
CA ALA A 94 12.92 -11.78 7.63
C ALA A 94 12.58 -11.55 9.12
N ARG A 95 12.25 -10.31 9.51
CA ARG A 95 11.96 -9.98 10.90
C ARG A 95 10.52 -10.38 11.24
N ASP A 96 10.40 -11.42 12.04
CA ASP A 96 9.12 -12.00 12.45
C ASP A 96 8.52 -11.32 13.69
N GLU A 97 9.26 -10.43 14.36
CA GLU A 97 8.76 -9.79 15.55
C GLU A 97 7.62 -8.84 15.19
N GLU A 98 6.51 -8.98 15.89
CA GLU A 98 5.32 -8.16 15.72
C GLU A 98 5.63 -6.66 15.84
N ILE A 99 6.63 -6.32 16.65
CA ILE A 99 7.13 -4.96 16.86
C ILE A 99 7.72 -4.39 15.57
N ASP A 100 8.55 -5.16 14.84
CA ASP A 100 9.17 -4.69 13.60
C ASP A 100 8.14 -4.45 12.48
N ARG A 101 7.09 -5.27 12.43
CA ARG A 101 5.96 -5.10 11.50
C ARG A 101 5.15 -3.85 11.79
N ILE A 102 4.88 -3.60 13.07
CA ILE A 102 4.18 -2.39 13.51
C ILE A 102 5.00 -1.16 13.16
N LEU A 103 6.30 -1.16 13.47
CA LEU A 103 7.20 -0.05 13.18
C LEU A 103 7.25 0.25 11.68
N GLY A 104 7.34 -0.77 10.82
CA GLY A 104 7.33 -0.58 9.37
C GLY A 104 6.06 0.08 8.87
N LEU A 105 4.90 -0.33 9.36
CA LEU A 105 3.63 0.29 9.02
C LEU A 105 3.51 1.71 9.61
N GLU A 106 4.00 1.96 10.82
CA GLU A 106 4.02 3.30 11.44
C GLU A 106 4.87 4.30 10.66
N LEU A 107 5.88 3.83 9.92
CA LEU A 107 6.68 4.65 9.01
C LEU A 107 5.98 5.00 7.69
N GLY A 108 4.76 4.49 7.47
CA GLY A 108 3.95 4.81 6.30
C GLY A 108 4.05 3.79 5.17
N ALA A 109 4.46 2.55 5.43
CA ALA A 109 4.29 1.47 4.48
C ALA A 109 2.81 1.08 4.33
N ASP A 110 2.44 0.57 3.16
CA ASP A 110 1.06 0.20 2.85
C ASP A 110 0.74 -1.24 3.26
N ASP A 111 1.75 -2.11 3.26
CA ASP A 111 1.61 -3.51 3.65
C ASP A 111 2.99 -4.11 3.98
N TYR A 112 3.01 -5.34 4.50
CA TYR A 112 4.24 -6.08 4.76
C TYR A 112 4.06 -7.57 4.43
N LEU A 113 5.18 -8.26 4.16
CA LEU A 113 5.26 -9.67 3.87
C LEU A 113 6.48 -10.27 4.57
N THR A 114 6.31 -11.35 5.34
CA THR A 114 7.42 -11.99 6.06
C THR A 114 8.08 -13.09 5.22
N LYS A 115 9.42 -13.13 5.23
CA LYS A 115 10.21 -14.22 4.65
C LYS A 115 10.22 -15.44 5.63
N PRO A 116 10.06 -16.69 5.14
CA PRO A 116 9.84 -17.07 3.75
C PRO A 116 8.39 -16.87 3.31
N PHE A 117 8.17 -16.38 2.11
CA PHE A 117 6.85 -16.09 1.56
C PHE A 117 6.53 -16.92 0.31
N SER A 118 5.26 -17.06 0.01
CA SER A 118 4.81 -17.59 -1.28
C SER A 118 4.91 -16.52 -2.37
N PRO A 119 5.53 -16.79 -3.54
CA PRO A 119 5.53 -15.82 -4.64
C PRO A 119 4.14 -15.39 -5.09
N ARG A 120 3.14 -16.26 -4.94
CA ARG A 120 1.73 -15.92 -5.21
C ARG A 120 1.19 -14.89 -4.21
N GLU A 121 1.65 -14.97 -2.96
CA GLU A 121 1.29 -14.00 -1.93
C GLU A 121 1.90 -12.62 -2.22
N LEU A 122 3.19 -12.57 -2.58
CA LEU A 122 3.85 -11.33 -3.03
C LEU A 122 3.05 -10.66 -4.14
N VAL A 123 2.74 -11.41 -5.20
CA VAL A 123 1.95 -10.90 -6.33
C VAL A 123 0.58 -10.38 -5.89
N ALA A 124 -0.12 -11.12 -5.04
CA ALA A 124 -1.44 -10.71 -4.55
C ALA A 124 -1.36 -9.38 -3.79
N ARG A 125 -0.32 -9.20 -2.94
CA ARG A 125 -0.09 -7.98 -2.17
C ARG A 125 0.32 -6.81 -3.08
N VAL A 126 1.24 -7.00 -4.02
CA VAL A 126 1.63 -5.96 -4.99
C VAL A 126 0.41 -5.51 -5.81
N LYS A 127 -0.41 -6.45 -6.30
CA LYS A 127 -1.67 -6.12 -6.98
C LYS A 127 -2.63 -5.33 -6.09
N ALA A 128 -2.72 -5.68 -4.81
CA ALA A 128 -3.60 -5.00 -3.87
C ALA A 128 -3.14 -3.56 -3.64
N VAL A 129 -1.85 -3.32 -3.36
CA VAL A 129 -1.33 -1.95 -3.16
C VAL A 129 -1.38 -1.14 -4.45
N HIS A 130 -1.07 -1.73 -5.62
CA HIS A 130 -1.19 -1.08 -6.92
C HIS A 130 -2.63 -0.69 -7.25
N ARG A 131 -3.62 -1.58 -7.04
CA ARG A 131 -5.04 -1.26 -7.26
C ARG A 131 -5.48 -0.07 -6.43
N ARG A 132 -4.97 0.06 -5.20
CA ARG A 132 -5.27 1.19 -4.31
C ARG A 132 -4.72 2.51 -4.84
N SER A 133 -3.58 2.50 -5.53
CA SER A 133 -3.00 3.71 -6.13
C SER A 133 -3.62 4.07 -7.47
N SER A 134 -4.07 3.06 -8.24
CA SER A 134 -4.70 3.21 -9.55
C SER A 134 -6.23 3.13 -9.41
N THR A 135 -6.89 4.24 -9.08
CA THR A 135 -8.35 4.25 -9.13
C THR A 135 -8.80 4.40 -10.57
N ASP A 136 -9.53 3.39 -11.07
CA ASP A 136 -10.42 3.60 -12.21
C ASP A 136 -11.46 4.66 -11.80
N ALA A 137 -11.23 5.89 -12.23
CA ALA A 137 -12.02 7.08 -11.90
C ALA A 137 -13.50 6.99 -12.39
N ALA A 138 -13.88 5.86 -12.97
CA ALA A 138 -15.18 5.74 -13.66
C ALA A 138 -16.37 5.42 -12.76
N SER A 139 -16.23 5.17 -11.47
CA SER A 139 -17.35 4.64 -10.69
C SER A 139 -17.75 5.36 -9.40
N GLN A 140 -17.07 6.42 -8.95
CA GLN A 140 -17.45 7.09 -7.70
C GLN A 140 -17.26 8.60 -7.71
N GLU A 141 -18.23 9.33 -8.28
CA GLU A 141 -18.33 10.80 -8.16
C GLU A 141 -18.81 11.29 -6.78
N ARG A 142 -19.05 10.35 -5.84
CA ARG A 142 -19.63 10.72 -4.55
C ARG A 142 -18.57 11.11 -3.52
N VAL A 143 -18.57 12.38 -3.15
CA VAL A 143 -17.81 12.89 -1.99
C VAL A 143 -18.52 12.44 -0.69
N TYR A 144 -17.74 11.91 0.26
CA TYR A 144 -18.24 11.55 1.58
C TYR A 144 -17.85 12.63 2.59
N VAL A 145 -18.82 13.04 3.40
CA VAL A 145 -18.57 13.98 4.50
C VAL A 145 -19.04 13.32 5.79
N VAL A 146 -18.11 13.15 6.73
CA VAL A 146 -18.40 12.55 8.04
C VAL A 146 -17.77 13.44 9.11
N GLY A 147 -18.61 14.10 9.90
CA GLY A 147 -18.17 15.12 10.84
C GLY A 147 -17.44 16.26 10.13
N ARG A 148 -16.15 16.45 10.49
CA ARG A 148 -15.27 17.48 9.94
C ARG A 148 -14.34 16.98 8.83
N VAL A 149 -14.49 15.71 8.42
CA VAL A 149 -13.66 15.08 7.39
C VAL A 149 -14.43 14.95 6.08
N THR A 150 -13.79 15.36 5.00
CA THR A 150 -14.29 15.20 3.63
C THR A 150 -13.36 14.26 2.86
N VAL A 151 -13.93 13.24 2.23
CA VAL A 151 -13.22 12.28 1.38
C VAL A 151 -13.75 12.40 -0.04
N ASP A 152 -12.89 12.75 -0.99
CA ASP A 152 -13.18 12.82 -2.43
C ASP A 152 -12.49 11.67 -3.16
N PRO A 153 -13.19 10.55 -3.45
CA PRO A 153 -12.60 9.40 -4.11
C PRO A 153 -12.15 9.70 -5.54
N ALA A 154 -12.91 10.52 -6.27
CA ALA A 154 -12.60 10.83 -7.65
C ALA A 154 -11.26 11.58 -7.80
N ARG A 155 -10.91 12.42 -6.82
CA ARG A 155 -9.65 13.16 -6.78
C ARG A 155 -8.62 12.54 -5.85
N ARG A 156 -8.97 11.46 -5.13
CA ARG A 156 -8.16 10.86 -4.07
C ARG A 156 -7.67 11.90 -3.04
N ARG A 157 -8.55 12.78 -2.63
CA ARG A 157 -8.26 13.85 -1.68
C ARG A 157 -9.03 13.68 -0.39
N VAL A 158 -8.35 13.99 0.71
CA VAL A 158 -8.95 14.07 2.04
C VAL A 158 -8.68 15.45 2.61
N SER A 159 -9.67 16.01 3.29
CA SER A 159 -9.49 17.21 4.10
C SER A 159 -10.11 17.01 5.49
N ALA A 160 -9.47 17.60 6.49
CA ALA A 160 -9.94 17.68 7.87
C ALA A 160 -10.04 19.16 8.26
N ASP A 161 -11.20 19.62 8.73
CA ASP A 161 -11.48 21.03 8.98
C ASP A 161 -11.16 21.95 7.77
N GLY A 162 -11.34 21.42 6.54
CA GLY A 162 -11.04 22.15 5.30
C GLY A 162 -9.57 22.18 4.91
N GLN A 163 -8.66 21.63 5.73
CA GLN A 163 -7.24 21.54 5.42
C GLN A 163 -6.93 20.18 4.76
N PRO A 164 -6.10 20.14 3.70
CA PRO A 164 -5.71 18.90 3.04
C PRO A 164 -4.91 18.01 4.00
N VAL A 165 -5.14 16.70 3.92
CA VAL A 165 -4.42 15.68 4.69
C VAL A 165 -3.84 14.65 3.74
N ASP A 166 -2.53 14.45 3.82
CA ASP A 166 -1.81 13.46 3.01
C ASP A 166 -1.90 12.06 3.62
N LEU A 167 -2.44 11.15 2.85
CA LEU A 167 -2.63 9.76 3.25
C LEU A 167 -1.89 8.81 2.29
N THR A 168 -1.42 7.68 2.81
CA THR A 168 -0.98 6.57 1.97
C THR A 168 -2.17 5.98 1.20
N ALA A 169 -1.90 5.17 0.19
CA ALA A 169 -2.96 4.53 -0.60
C ALA A 169 -3.88 3.68 0.29
N THR A 170 -3.31 2.94 1.23
CA THR A 170 -4.05 2.07 2.15
C THR A 170 -4.84 2.85 3.21
N GLU A 171 -4.27 3.91 3.76
CA GLU A 171 -4.99 4.81 4.69
C GLU A 171 -6.19 5.45 4.02
N PHE A 172 -6.01 5.91 2.77
CA PHE A 172 -7.10 6.49 2.00
C PHE A 172 -8.25 5.49 1.81
N GLU A 173 -7.96 4.27 1.36
CA GLU A 173 -8.99 3.25 1.14
C GLU A 173 -9.70 2.83 2.44
N LEU A 174 -8.96 2.69 3.53
CA LEU A 174 -9.56 2.37 4.83
C LEU A 174 -10.52 3.48 5.29
N LEU A 175 -10.09 4.74 5.19
CA LEU A 175 -10.94 5.88 5.54
C LEU A 175 -12.16 5.97 4.65
N GLU A 176 -11.98 5.86 3.33
CA GLU A 176 -13.08 5.87 2.36
C GLU A 176 -14.08 4.75 2.64
N PHE A 177 -13.59 3.52 2.88
CA PHE A 177 -14.45 2.36 3.17
C PHE A 177 -15.34 2.60 4.40
N LEU A 178 -14.77 3.18 5.46
CA LEU A 178 -15.51 3.52 6.67
C LEU A 178 -16.51 4.65 6.41
N CYS A 179 -16.10 5.70 5.68
CA CYS A 179 -16.93 6.87 5.40
C CYS A 179 -18.06 6.61 4.40
N ARG A 180 -17.99 5.57 3.60
CA ARG A 180 -19.11 5.15 2.71
C ARG A 180 -20.37 4.75 3.48
N ARG A 181 -20.22 4.29 4.72
CA ARG A 181 -21.33 3.78 5.56
C ARG A 181 -21.19 4.26 6.99
N PRO A 182 -21.40 5.56 7.24
CA PRO A 182 -21.27 6.13 8.58
C PRO A 182 -22.18 5.42 9.59
N GLY A 183 -21.71 5.27 10.81
CA GLY A 183 -22.41 4.57 11.89
C GLY A 183 -22.35 3.04 11.82
N ARG A 184 -21.95 2.45 10.69
CA ARG A 184 -21.81 1.01 10.59
C ARG A 184 -20.50 0.53 11.19
N VAL A 185 -20.59 -0.45 12.09
CA VAL A 185 -19.42 -1.11 12.68
C VAL A 185 -18.94 -2.24 11.76
N PHE A 186 -17.64 -2.25 11.48
CA PHE A 186 -17.00 -3.27 10.67
C PHE A 186 -16.01 -4.06 11.53
N PRO A 187 -16.14 -5.42 11.59
CA PRO A 187 -15.13 -6.27 12.21
C PRO A 187 -13.75 -6.11 11.54
N ARG A 188 -12.68 -6.32 12.33
CA ARG A 188 -11.30 -6.18 11.83
C ARG A 188 -10.99 -7.09 10.64
N GLU A 189 -11.45 -8.34 10.70
CA GLU A 189 -11.29 -9.32 9.62
C GLU A 189 -12.00 -8.86 8.34
N HIS A 190 -13.17 -8.25 8.49
CA HIS A 190 -13.91 -7.70 7.35
C HIS A 190 -13.15 -6.52 6.72
N LEU A 191 -12.64 -5.60 7.54
CA LEU A 191 -11.80 -4.49 7.04
C LEU A 191 -10.54 -5.01 6.35
N LEU A 192 -9.88 -6.01 6.94
CA LEU A 192 -8.69 -6.63 6.35
C LEU A 192 -9.00 -7.24 4.98
N SER A 193 -10.10 -7.99 4.86
CA SER A 193 -10.53 -8.60 3.60
C SER A 193 -10.87 -7.57 2.54
N GLU A 194 -11.64 -6.53 2.90
CA GLU A 194 -12.14 -5.53 1.94
C GLU A 194 -11.04 -4.56 1.47
N VAL A 195 -10.22 -4.08 2.41
CA VAL A 195 -9.17 -3.09 2.11
C VAL A 195 -7.91 -3.78 1.61
N TRP A 196 -7.45 -4.86 2.22
CA TRP A 196 -6.21 -5.55 1.81
C TRP A 196 -6.44 -6.69 0.81
N GLY A 197 -7.67 -7.19 0.67
CA GLY A 197 -8.04 -8.14 -0.39
C GLY A 197 -7.56 -9.57 -0.19
N TYR A 198 -7.16 -9.96 1.03
CA TYR A 198 -6.75 -11.32 1.37
C TYR A 198 -7.22 -11.73 2.77
N ALA A 199 -7.49 -13.04 2.93
CA ALA A 199 -7.88 -13.57 4.22
C ALA A 199 -6.68 -13.66 5.17
N ALA A 200 -6.84 -13.12 6.31
CA ALA A 200 -6.28 -13.30 7.67
C ALA A 200 -4.89 -13.93 7.92
N ALA A 201 -4.07 -14.26 6.95
CA ALA A 201 -2.70 -14.75 7.22
C ALA A 201 -1.80 -13.67 7.86
N ALA A 202 -2.11 -12.38 7.64
CA ALA A 202 -1.33 -11.25 8.13
C ALA A 202 -1.72 -10.75 9.54
N GLY A 203 -2.81 -11.27 10.12
CA GLY A 203 -3.36 -10.79 11.39
C GLY A 203 -4.10 -9.45 11.28
N THR A 204 -5.08 -9.25 12.16
CA THR A 204 -5.94 -8.06 12.16
C THR A 204 -5.25 -6.80 12.70
N ARG A 205 -4.04 -6.93 13.23
CA ARG A 205 -3.28 -5.82 13.85
C ARG A 205 -2.85 -4.76 12.85
N THR A 206 -2.67 -5.15 11.57
CA THR A 206 -2.44 -4.21 10.46
C THR A 206 -3.54 -3.15 10.40
N VAL A 207 -4.79 -3.54 10.60
CA VAL A 207 -5.93 -2.60 10.63
C VAL A 207 -5.80 -1.61 11.80
N ASP A 208 -5.40 -2.10 12.98
CA ASP A 208 -5.26 -1.26 14.17
C ASP A 208 -4.17 -0.20 14.00
N VAL A 209 -3.04 -0.56 13.35
CA VAL A 209 -1.94 0.37 13.05
C VAL A 209 -2.40 1.47 12.10
N HIS A 210 -3.03 1.12 10.97
CA HIS A 210 -3.51 2.13 10.01
C HIS A 210 -4.62 3.01 10.61
N VAL A 211 -5.47 2.49 11.49
CA VAL A 211 -6.43 3.31 12.23
C VAL A 211 -5.72 4.29 13.17
N ALA A 212 -4.65 3.87 13.84
CA ALA A 212 -3.88 4.76 14.70
C ALA A 212 -3.24 5.89 13.91
N GLN A 213 -2.65 5.59 12.73
CA GLN A 213 -2.08 6.58 11.84
C GLN A 213 -3.12 7.56 11.27
N LEU A 214 -4.25 7.05 10.81
CA LEU A 214 -5.36 7.89 10.36
C LEU A 214 -5.79 8.86 11.45
N ARG A 215 -5.92 8.40 12.68
CA ARG A 215 -6.25 9.28 13.82
C ARG A 215 -5.17 10.32 14.08
N ALA A 216 -3.90 9.95 14.00
CA ALA A 216 -2.79 10.88 14.17
C ALA A 216 -2.79 11.97 13.08
N LYS A 217 -3.05 11.60 11.82
CA LYS A 217 -3.09 12.54 10.69
C LYS A 217 -4.34 13.42 10.66
N LEU A 218 -5.49 12.88 11.04
CA LEU A 218 -6.77 13.61 11.08
C LEU A 218 -6.95 14.42 12.36
N GLY A 219 -6.16 14.15 13.40
CA GLY A 219 -6.25 14.82 14.71
C GLY A 219 -7.64 14.73 15.31
N ASP A 220 -8.08 15.82 15.94
CA ASP A 220 -9.41 15.94 16.59
C ASP A 220 -10.59 15.88 15.61
N ALA A 221 -10.34 15.97 14.30
CA ALA A 221 -11.37 15.84 13.28
C ALA A 221 -11.67 14.37 12.94
N SER A 222 -10.87 13.40 13.44
CA SER A 222 -11.01 12.00 13.11
C SER A 222 -12.40 11.46 13.42
N PRO A 223 -13.16 10.95 12.44
CA PRO A 223 -14.47 10.38 12.68
C PRO A 223 -14.40 8.92 13.13
N ILE A 224 -13.19 8.34 13.21
CA ILE A 224 -13.02 6.91 13.45
C ILE A 224 -13.25 6.57 14.92
N ARG A 225 -14.26 5.74 15.19
CA ARG A 225 -14.59 5.22 16.53
C ARG A 225 -14.19 3.75 16.66
N THR A 226 -13.64 3.39 17.83
CA THR A 226 -13.39 1.99 18.20
C THR A 226 -14.60 1.39 18.88
N VAL A 227 -15.09 0.26 18.38
CA VAL A 227 -16.05 -0.59 19.09
C VAL A 227 -15.27 -1.76 19.67
N ARG A 228 -15.05 -1.69 21.00
CA ARG A 228 -14.21 -2.66 21.73
C ARG A 228 -14.68 -4.10 21.48
N GLY A 229 -13.73 -5.00 21.22
CA GLY A 229 -13.99 -6.41 20.95
C GLY A 229 -14.59 -6.71 19.56
N VAL A 230 -14.93 -5.68 18.75
CA VAL A 230 -15.53 -5.84 17.42
C VAL A 230 -14.64 -5.25 16.33
N GLY A 231 -14.48 -3.94 16.27
CA GLY A 231 -13.79 -3.29 15.17
C GLY A 231 -13.96 -1.78 15.18
N TYR A 232 -14.21 -1.20 14.00
CA TYR A 232 -14.23 0.24 13.79
C TYR A 232 -15.46 0.71 13.01
N SER A 233 -15.85 1.97 13.25
CA SER A 233 -16.86 2.71 12.47
C SER A 233 -16.35 4.13 12.21
N ALA A 234 -16.95 4.82 11.23
CA ALA A 234 -16.87 6.27 11.11
C ALA A 234 -18.19 6.87 11.60
N ASP A 235 -18.12 7.76 12.58
CA ASP A 235 -19.28 8.39 13.20
C ASP A 235 -19.23 9.92 13.02
N VAL A 236 -20.40 10.55 13.02
CA VAL A 236 -20.58 12.01 12.95
C VAL A 236 -20.39 12.64 14.32
#